data_8583478f2759bf3d681e64b65a837fc1
#
_entry.id   8583478f2759bf3d681e64b65a837fc1
#
_cell.length_a   1.000
_cell.length_b   1.000
_cell.length_c   1.000
_cell.angle_alpha   90.00
_cell.angle_beta   90.00
_cell.angle_gamma   90.00
#
_symmetry.space_group_name_H-M   'P 1'
#
loop_
_entity.id
_entity.type
_entity.pdbx_description
1 polymer ?
#
loop_
_entity_poly.entity_id
_entity_poly.type
_entity_poly.pdbx_seq_one_letter_code
_entity_poly.pdbx_strand_id
1 'polypeptide(L)'
;MLESYILYKVNRYDIKGKQLLKTQEKYYLSDLGLKTYLLGKSYNRDLGHILENVIFLELKRRGYRVYIGKNDVNEIDFVVETEDDFMYIQVALSVRDEKTLERELKPLENISDHYRKYIITLDYETNNYNGIKQICALDFLLGRVEI
;
A
#
# COMPACT_ATOMS: atom_id res chain seq x y z
N MET A 1 -4.95 -21.56 10.53
CA MET A 1 -6.19 -20.95 10.04
C MET A 1 -6.01 -19.89 8.93
N LEU A 2 -4.88 -19.93 8.30
CA LEU A 2 -4.60 -19.13 7.08
C LEU A 2 -5.45 -19.60 5.87
N GLU A 3 -5.99 -20.81 5.95
CA GLU A 3 -6.85 -21.42 4.93
C GLU A 3 -8.33 -20.97 5.00
N SER A 4 -8.70 -20.20 6.03
CA SER A 4 -10.12 -19.80 6.21
C SER A 4 -10.50 -18.53 5.44
N TYR A 5 -9.62 -18.01 4.56
CA TYR A 5 -9.87 -16.82 3.73
C TYR A 5 -10.24 -15.53 4.51
N ILE A 6 -9.99 -15.49 5.81
CA ILE A 6 -10.28 -14.32 6.66
C ILE A 6 -9.11 -13.34 6.65
N LEU A 7 -7.88 -13.86 6.63
CA LEU A 7 -6.65 -13.07 6.69
C LEU A 7 -5.70 -13.44 5.56
N TYR A 8 -5.15 -12.41 4.94
CA TYR A 8 -4.00 -12.54 4.05
C TYR A 8 -2.72 -12.30 4.85
N LYS A 9 -1.84 -13.28 4.85
CA LYS A 9 -0.48 -13.15 5.34
C LYS A 9 0.39 -12.54 4.25
N VAL A 10 1.07 -11.44 4.54
CA VAL A 10 1.91 -10.73 3.59
C VAL A 10 3.33 -10.67 4.11
N ASN A 11 4.25 -11.18 3.32
CA ASN A 11 5.67 -11.20 3.66
C ASN A 11 6.30 -9.83 3.41
N ARG A 12 7.40 -9.55 4.10
CA ARG A 12 8.23 -8.38 3.85
C ARG A 12 9.25 -8.66 2.75
N TYR A 13 9.51 -7.64 1.95
CA TYR A 13 10.52 -7.62 0.93
C TYR A 13 11.58 -6.57 1.26
N ASP A 14 12.82 -6.99 1.40
CA ASP A 14 13.95 -6.09 1.55
C ASP A 14 14.31 -5.50 0.18
N ILE A 15 14.00 -4.22 -0.02
CA ILE A 15 14.19 -3.52 -1.29
C ILE A 15 15.67 -3.41 -1.62
N LYS A 16 16.50 -3.13 -0.64
CA LYS A 16 17.94 -2.98 -0.79
C LYS A 16 18.65 -4.32 -1.02
N GLY A 17 18.29 -5.32 -0.21
CA GLY A 17 18.83 -6.68 -0.32
C GLY A 17 18.18 -7.52 -1.40
N LYS A 18 17.10 -7.06 -2.03
CA LYS A 18 16.34 -7.76 -3.07
C LYS A 18 15.95 -9.18 -2.68
N GLN A 19 15.44 -9.37 -1.47
CA GLN A 19 15.08 -10.67 -0.94
C GLN A 19 13.85 -10.64 -0.04
N LEU A 20 13.12 -11.75 -0.02
CA LEU A 20 12.02 -11.93 0.93
C LEU A 20 12.56 -12.14 2.34
N LEU A 21 11.94 -11.45 3.30
CA LEU A 21 12.23 -11.63 4.71
C LEU A 21 11.25 -12.64 5.31
N LYS A 22 11.75 -13.56 6.11
CA LYS A 22 10.96 -14.61 6.77
C LYS A 22 10.29 -14.15 8.08
N THR A 23 10.55 -12.93 8.51
CA THR A 23 10.10 -12.39 9.80
C THR A 23 9.31 -11.11 9.62
N GLN A 24 8.51 -10.74 10.64
CA GLN A 24 7.74 -9.49 10.68
C GLN A 24 6.68 -9.41 9.57
N GLU A 25 5.90 -10.45 9.42
CA GLU A 25 4.79 -10.51 8.49
C GLU A 25 3.68 -9.51 8.88
N LYS A 26 2.92 -9.04 7.89
CA LYS A 26 1.73 -8.21 8.08
C LYS A 26 0.49 -8.99 7.65
N TYR A 27 -0.63 -8.70 8.28
CA TYR A 27 -1.88 -9.40 7.99
C TYR A 27 -2.93 -8.40 7.52
N TYR A 28 -3.62 -8.72 6.44
CA TYR A 28 -4.74 -7.95 5.92
C TYR A 28 -6.01 -8.78 5.99
N LEU A 29 -7.13 -8.11 6.27
CA LEU A 29 -8.44 -8.74 6.30
C LEU A 29 -9.00 -8.91 4.89
N SER A 30 -9.55 -10.08 4.61
CA SER A 30 -10.27 -10.34 3.36
C SER A 30 -11.64 -9.68 3.32
N ASP A 31 -12.23 -9.42 4.48
CA ASP A 31 -13.55 -8.80 4.64
C ASP A 31 -13.50 -7.74 5.76
N LEU A 32 -13.64 -6.46 5.36
CA LEU A 32 -13.66 -5.33 6.27
C LEU A 32 -14.98 -5.24 7.06
N GLY A 33 -16.07 -5.78 6.54
CA GLY A 33 -17.34 -5.89 7.25
C GLY A 33 -17.22 -6.79 8.48
N LEU A 34 -16.48 -7.87 8.36
CA LEU A 34 -16.19 -8.78 9.48
C LEU A 34 -15.40 -8.07 10.59
N LYS A 35 -14.42 -7.23 10.22
CA LYS A 35 -13.68 -6.39 11.19
C LYS A 35 -14.63 -5.53 12.01
N THR A 36 -15.57 -4.88 11.34
CA THR A 36 -16.58 -4.03 11.99
C THR A 36 -17.45 -4.81 12.96
N TYR A 37 -17.89 -5.99 12.55
CA TYR A 37 -18.72 -6.84 13.36
C TYR A 37 -17.99 -7.35 14.62
N LEU A 38 -16.73 -7.77 14.48
CA LEU A 38 -15.95 -8.35 15.56
C LEU A 38 -15.39 -7.32 16.55
N LEU A 39 -15.00 -6.13 16.09
CA LEU A 39 -14.28 -5.14 16.89
C LEU A 39 -15.16 -3.96 17.34
N GLY A 40 -16.42 -3.90 16.91
CA GLY A 40 -17.34 -2.82 17.27
C GLY A 40 -17.00 -1.47 16.63
N LYS A 41 -17.78 -0.44 17.01
CA LYS A 41 -17.78 0.88 16.36
C LYS A 41 -16.58 1.79 16.65
N SER A 42 -15.40 1.29 16.97
CA SER A 42 -14.20 2.13 17.11
C SER A 42 -13.62 2.58 15.76
N TYR A 43 -14.48 3.05 14.87
CA TYR A 43 -14.21 3.27 13.44
C TYR A 43 -13.30 4.46 13.12
N ASN A 44 -13.29 5.50 13.96
CA ASN A 44 -12.72 6.79 13.57
C ASN A 44 -11.19 6.92 13.71
N ARG A 45 -10.52 5.90 14.26
CA ARG A 45 -9.06 5.97 14.50
C ARG A 45 -8.22 5.25 13.45
N ASP A 46 -8.85 4.48 12.56
CA ASP A 46 -8.15 3.54 11.68
C ASP A 46 -8.43 3.71 10.18
N LEU A 47 -8.95 4.86 9.73
CA LEU A 47 -9.30 5.06 8.32
C LEU A 47 -8.12 4.86 7.38
N GLY A 48 -6.91 5.25 7.78
CA GLY A 48 -5.69 5.03 7.01
C GLY A 48 -5.42 3.55 6.78
N HIS A 49 -5.50 2.74 7.83
CA HIS A 49 -5.33 1.28 7.72
C HIS A 49 -6.47 0.60 6.96
N ILE A 50 -7.69 1.13 7.04
CA ILE A 50 -8.82 0.64 6.23
C ILE A 50 -8.55 0.90 4.76
N LEU A 51 -8.14 2.12 4.40
CA LEU A 51 -7.80 2.45 3.01
C LEU A 51 -6.65 1.57 2.50
N GLU A 52 -5.59 1.41 3.28
CA GLU A 52 -4.47 0.52 2.96
C GLU A 52 -4.96 -0.91 2.70
N ASN A 53 -5.83 -1.45 3.57
CA ASN A 53 -6.41 -2.79 3.38
C ASN A 53 -7.27 -2.89 2.11
N VAL A 54 -8.06 -1.87 1.80
CA VAL A 54 -8.87 -1.83 0.56
C VAL A 54 -7.98 -1.83 -0.67
N ILE A 55 -6.93 -1.01 -0.69
CA ILE A 55 -5.95 -1.00 -1.78
C ILE A 55 -5.25 -2.35 -1.92
N PHE A 56 -4.84 -2.97 -0.80
CA PHE A 56 -4.28 -4.31 -0.82
C PHE A 56 -5.20 -5.33 -1.50
N LEU A 57 -6.48 -5.36 -1.10
CA LEU A 57 -7.47 -6.28 -1.68
C LEU A 57 -7.65 -6.05 -3.18
N GLU A 58 -7.67 -4.81 -3.63
CA GLU A 58 -7.76 -4.48 -5.05
C GLU A 58 -6.53 -4.93 -5.83
N LEU A 59 -5.32 -4.74 -5.29
CA LEU A 59 -4.09 -5.26 -5.89
C LEU A 59 -4.12 -6.79 -6.04
N LYS A 60 -4.60 -7.48 -4.99
CA LYS A 60 -4.78 -8.94 -5.04
C LYS A 60 -5.84 -9.37 -6.06
N ARG A 61 -6.96 -8.65 -6.13
CA ARG A 61 -8.02 -8.90 -7.11
C ARG A 61 -7.52 -8.77 -8.55
N ARG A 62 -6.60 -7.85 -8.80
CA ARG A 62 -5.93 -7.68 -10.11
C ARG A 62 -4.88 -8.75 -10.40
N GLY A 63 -4.62 -9.66 -9.47
CA GLY A 63 -3.68 -10.78 -9.65
C GLY A 63 -2.23 -10.46 -9.31
N TYR A 64 -1.94 -9.29 -8.74
CA TYR A 64 -0.58 -8.94 -8.36
C TYR A 64 -0.07 -9.75 -7.16
N ARG A 65 1.23 -9.97 -7.13
CA ARG A 65 1.95 -10.40 -5.93
C ARG A 65 2.34 -9.17 -5.14
N VAL A 66 1.92 -9.13 -3.87
CA VAL A 66 2.07 -7.95 -3.02
C VAL A 66 2.88 -8.31 -1.78
N TYR A 67 3.85 -7.48 -1.47
CA TYR A 67 4.71 -7.57 -0.28
C TYR A 67 4.71 -6.25 0.47
N ILE A 68 5.11 -6.28 1.74
CA ILE A 68 5.44 -5.07 2.49
C ILE A 68 6.89 -4.71 2.21
N GLY A 69 7.15 -3.48 1.80
CA GLY A 69 8.50 -3.02 1.53
C GLY A 69 9.26 -2.65 2.80
N LYS A 70 10.52 -3.05 2.87
CA LYS A 70 11.48 -2.56 3.85
C LYS A 70 12.68 -1.97 3.13
N ASN A 71 12.98 -0.71 3.42
CA ASN A 71 14.17 -0.02 2.92
C ASN A 71 14.92 0.60 4.10
N ASP A 72 15.91 -0.12 4.61
CA ASP A 72 16.61 0.18 5.88
C ASP A 72 15.61 0.33 7.05
N VAL A 73 15.42 1.56 7.56
CA VAL A 73 14.51 1.86 8.67
C VAL A 73 13.09 2.24 8.21
N ASN A 74 12.90 2.47 6.92
CA ASN A 74 11.62 2.88 6.36
C ASN A 74 10.79 1.68 5.90
N GLU A 75 9.50 1.76 6.15
CA GLU A 75 8.51 0.84 5.59
C GLU A 75 7.86 1.47 4.36
N ILE A 76 7.66 0.67 3.32
CA ILE A 76 6.82 1.00 2.16
C ILE A 76 5.59 0.13 2.27
N ASP A 77 4.41 0.72 2.14
CA ASP A 77 3.17 -0.01 2.34
C ASP A 77 3.08 -1.22 1.43
N PHE A 78 3.37 -1.06 0.13
CA PHE A 78 3.38 -2.18 -0.80
C PHE A 78 4.56 -2.15 -1.78
N VAL A 79 5.17 -3.32 -1.93
CA VAL A 79 6.00 -3.69 -3.08
C VAL A 79 5.18 -4.65 -3.92
N VAL A 80 4.90 -4.26 -5.14
CA VAL A 80 4.09 -5.04 -6.07
C VAL A 80 4.97 -5.61 -7.17
N GLU A 81 4.99 -6.93 -7.27
CA GLU A 81 5.70 -7.65 -8.32
C GLU A 81 4.79 -7.78 -9.54
N THR A 82 5.27 -7.31 -10.68
CA THR A 82 4.64 -7.47 -11.99
C THR A 82 5.32 -8.60 -12.77
N GLU A 83 4.95 -8.84 -14.02
CA GLU A 83 5.60 -9.88 -14.83
C GLU A 83 7.08 -9.57 -15.08
N ASP A 84 7.42 -8.30 -15.29
CA ASP A 84 8.76 -7.88 -15.72
C ASP A 84 9.53 -7.09 -14.67
N ASP A 85 8.85 -6.44 -13.72
CA ASP A 85 9.47 -5.51 -12.78
C ASP A 85 8.72 -5.43 -11.44
N PHE A 86 9.03 -4.38 -10.68
CA PHE A 86 8.36 -4.02 -9.43
C PHE A 86 7.77 -2.62 -9.52
N MET A 87 6.83 -2.34 -8.63
CA MET A 87 6.39 -0.98 -8.34
C MET A 87 6.21 -0.80 -6.83
N TYR A 88 6.34 0.43 -6.37
CA TYR A 88 6.24 0.81 -4.98
C TYR A 88 5.03 1.69 -4.75
N ILE A 89 4.25 1.38 -3.73
CA ILE A 89 3.02 2.09 -3.43
C ILE A 89 3.00 2.48 -1.96
N GLN A 90 2.75 3.76 -1.70
CA GLN A 90 2.43 4.30 -0.39
C GLN A 90 0.96 4.71 -0.38
N VAL A 91 0.27 4.52 0.74
CA VAL A 91 -1.15 4.84 0.89
C VAL A 91 -1.35 5.83 2.03
N ALA A 92 -2.02 6.93 1.76
CA ALA A 92 -2.37 7.93 2.77
C ALA A 92 -3.80 8.42 2.55
N LEU A 93 -4.47 8.88 3.61
CA LEU A 93 -5.82 9.45 3.46
C LEU A 93 -5.79 10.73 2.63
N SER A 94 -4.85 11.61 2.92
CA SER A 94 -4.66 12.88 2.24
C SER A 94 -3.20 13.34 2.37
N VAL A 95 -2.71 14.01 1.36
CA VAL A 95 -1.37 14.63 1.33
C VAL A 95 -1.43 16.15 1.07
N ARG A 96 -2.58 16.77 1.34
CA ARG A 96 -2.75 18.23 1.22
C ARG A 96 -1.93 18.99 2.24
N ASP A 97 -1.70 18.39 3.42
CA ASP A 97 -0.79 18.94 4.42
C ASP A 97 0.67 18.66 4.04
N GLU A 98 1.48 19.69 3.99
CA GLU A 98 2.88 19.62 3.52
C GLU A 98 3.73 18.65 4.35
N LYS A 99 3.58 18.66 5.68
CA LYS A 99 4.30 17.75 6.57
C LYS A 99 3.91 16.28 6.33
N THR A 100 2.63 16.05 6.08
CA THR A 100 2.13 14.71 5.74
C THR A 100 2.69 14.28 4.39
N LEU A 101 2.66 15.15 3.38
CA LEU A 101 3.23 14.88 2.07
C LEU A 101 4.71 14.50 2.16
N GLU A 102 5.53 15.30 2.84
CA GLU A 102 6.96 15.01 3.03
C GLU A 102 7.18 13.66 3.72
N ARG A 103 6.41 13.36 4.76
CA ARG A 103 6.51 12.09 5.47
C ARG A 103 6.21 10.90 4.57
N GLU A 104 5.17 10.99 3.75
CA GLU A 104 4.75 9.89 2.86
C GLU A 104 5.64 9.74 1.62
N LEU A 105 6.22 10.83 1.12
CA LEU A 105 7.15 10.78 -0.02
C LEU A 105 8.53 10.25 0.36
N LYS A 106 9.04 10.62 1.52
CA LYS A 106 10.40 10.29 1.96
C LYS A 106 10.79 8.83 1.84
N PRO A 107 9.96 7.84 2.24
CA PRO A 107 10.30 6.43 2.04
C PRO A 107 10.50 6.06 0.58
N LEU A 108 9.69 6.61 -0.33
CA LEU A 108 9.76 6.36 -1.77
C LEU A 108 10.96 7.06 -2.42
N GLU A 109 11.27 8.28 -1.98
CA GLU A 109 12.43 9.05 -2.47
C GLU A 109 13.76 8.38 -2.13
N ASN A 110 13.83 7.68 -0.99
CA ASN A 110 15.01 6.96 -0.55
C ASN A 110 15.27 5.65 -1.33
N ILE A 111 14.40 5.26 -2.23
CA ILE A 111 14.59 4.11 -3.12
C ILE A 111 15.34 4.58 -4.36
N SER A 112 16.53 4.04 -4.58
CA SER A 112 17.44 4.49 -5.64
C SER A 112 17.24 3.80 -6.99
N ASP A 113 16.37 2.78 -7.08
CA ASP A 113 16.09 2.10 -8.34
C ASP A 113 15.13 2.90 -9.26
N HIS A 114 14.88 2.37 -10.45
CA HIS A 114 14.08 3.01 -11.49
C HIS A 114 12.64 2.52 -11.58
N TYR A 115 12.21 1.68 -10.64
CA TYR A 115 10.86 1.17 -10.67
C TYR A 115 9.82 2.25 -10.37
N ARG A 116 8.62 2.03 -10.86
CA ARG A 116 7.50 2.98 -10.72
C ARG A 116 7.13 3.18 -9.26
N LYS A 117 6.85 4.42 -8.90
CA LYS A 117 6.50 4.83 -7.54
C LYS A 117 5.18 5.57 -7.54
N TYR A 118 4.29 5.19 -6.64
CA TYR A 118 2.97 5.76 -6.52
C TYR A 118 2.66 6.12 -5.07
N ILE A 119 1.89 7.20 -4.90
CA ILE A 119 1.19 7.50 -3.66
C ILE A 119 -0.31 7.53 -3.97
N ILE A 120 -1.09 6.69 -3.27
CA ILE A 120 -2.53 6.57 -3.45
C ILE A 120 -3.23 7.25 -2.30
N THR A 121 -4.10 8.21 -2.60
CA THR A 121 -4.81 9.02 -1.60
C THR A 121 -6.30 9.14 -1.92
N LEU A 122 -7.10 9.62 -0.95
CA LEU A 122 -8.49 10.01 -1.21
C LEU A 122 -8.61 11.40 -1.85
N ASP A 123 -7.51 12.14 -1.98
CA ASP A 123 -7.51 13.42 -2.69
C ASP A 123 -7.82 13.21 -4.17
N TYR A 124 -8.61 14.10 -4.76
CA TYR A 124 -8.92 14.07 -6.20
C TYR A 124 -7.79 14.62 -7.06
N GLU A 125 -6.92 15.41 -6.47
CA GLU A 125 -5.76 16.00 -7.14
C GLU A 125 -4.78 14.90 -7.53
N THR A 126 -4.25 15.01 -8.73
CA THR A 126 -3.18 14.14 -9.25
C THR A 126 -1.94 14.99 -9.47
N ASN A 127 -0.85 14.61 -8.87
CA ASN A 127 0.42 15.30 -8.94
C ASN A 127 1.55 14.34 -9.29
N ASN A 128 2.69 14.89 -9.65
CA ASN A 128 3.92 14.13 -9.84
C ASN A 128 5.04 14.82 -9.03
N TYR A 129 5.54 14.12 -8.05
CA TYR A 129 6.60 14.57 -7.16
C TYR A 129 7.91 13.88 -7.56
N ASN A 130 8.68 14.47 -8.46
CA ASN A 130 9.97 13.94 -8.92
C ASN A 130 9.90 12.45 -9.36
N GLY A 131 8.86 12.09 -10.10
CA GLY A 131 8.65 10.73 -10.59
C GLY A 131 7.74 9.86 -9.70
N ILE A 132 7.36 10.32 -8.52
CA ILE A 132 6.34 9.68 -7.66
C ILE A 132 4.98 10.23 -8.07
N LYS A 133 4.12 9.38 -8.62
CA LYS A 133 2.80 9.78 -9.11
C LYS A 133 1.74 9.67 -8.01
N GLN A 134 1.00 10.74 -7.77
CA GLN A 134 -0.18 10.72 -6.93
C GLN A 134 -1.40 10.25 -7.73
N ILE A 135 -2.14 9.31 -7.15
CA ILE A 135 -3.35 8.71 -7.75
C ILE A 135 -4.49 8.80 -6.76
N CYS A 136 -5.68 9.17 -7.24
CA CYS A 136 -6.90 9.09 -6.45
C CYS A 136 -7.31 7.64 -6.23
N ALA A 137 -7.50 7.25 -4.97
CA ALA A 137 -7.89 5.89 -4.59
C ALA A 137 -9.22 5.47 -5.21
N LEU A 138 -10.21 6.38 -5.31
CA LEU A 138 -11.50 6.08 -5.92
C LEU A 138 -11.35 5.77 -7.41
N ASP A 139 -10.54 6.52 -8.14
CA ASP A 139 -10.30 6.28 -9.56
C ASP A 139 -9.57 4.96 -9.79
N PHE A 140 -8.61 4.64 -8.92
CA PHE A 140 -7.94 3.35 -8.93
C PHE A 140 -8.91 2.18 -8.69
N LEU A 141 -9.75 2.26 -7.64
CA LEU A 141 -10.72 1.23 -7.27
C LEU A 141 -11.81 1.03 -8.34
N LEU A 142 -12.20 2.11 -9.03
CA LEU A 142 -13.19 2.08 -10.11
C LEU A 142 -12.60 1.66 -11.47
N GLY A 143 -11.31 1.36 -11.54
CA GLY A 143 -10.64 0.97 -12.77
C GLY A 143 -10.50 2.10 -13.81
N ARG A 144 -10.56 3.36 -13.37
CA ARG A 144 -10.39 4.53 -14.25
C ARG A 144 -8.92 4.88 -14.48
N VAL A 145 -8.05 4.44 -13.58
CA VAL A 145 -6.61 4.63 -13.64
C VAL A 145 -5.93 3.28 -13.47
N GLU A 146 -4.99 2.99 -14.35
CA GLU A 146 -4.10 1.84 -14.25
C GLU A 146 -2.72 2.26 -13.71
N ILE A 147 -2.06 1.34 -13.04
CA ILE A 147 -0.74 1.52 -12.45
C ILE A 147 0.27 0.54 -13.04
#